data_a87a8e670ffe1628ff4cfd88a6bd3a3f
#
_entry.id   a87a8e670ffe1628ff4cfd88a6bd3a3f
#
_cell.length_a   1.000
_cell.length_b   1.000
_cell.length_c   1.000
_cell.angle_alpha   90.00
_cell.angle_beta   90.00
_cell.angle_gamma   90.00
#
_symmetry.space_group_name_H-M   'P 1'
#
loop_
_entity.id
_entity.type
_entity.pdbx_description
1 polymer ?
#
loop_
_entity_poly.entity_id
_entity_poly.type
_entity_poly.pdbx_seq_one_letter_code
_entity_poly.pdbx_strand_id
1 'polypeptide(L)'
;MLSNIYLDRLDTVVEQQLIPAYTRGTARRQNRQYGTITATICYYRRKGDRDKVKALRKRQKSIPSVEVHDSGYRRLRYCRYADDHLLGFIGPKAEAEQIKNQLAAFLRTELKLKLSTEKTLITHARTRKARFLGYDIWTKQVDTWHTKRRRYTNGNIALGVPPETINTRCRTYQRKQPKP
;
A
#
# COMPACT_ATOMS: atom_id res chain seq x y z
N MET A 1 -14.96 -24.65 7.12
CA MET A 1 -14.96 -25.19 5.75
C MET A 1 -16.09 -24.64 4.87
N LEU A 2 -17.36 -24.74 5.27
CA LEU A 2 -18.50 -24.25 4.48
C LEU A 2 -18.44 -22.75 4.12
N SER A 3 -17.97 -21.89 5.04
CA SER A 3 -17.84 -20.45 4.78
C SER A 3 -16.87 -20.14 3.61
N ASN A 4 -15.80 -20.92 3.46
CA ASN A 4 -14.85 -20.71 2.37
C ASN A 4 -15.44 -21.08 1.00
N ILE A 5 -16.25 -22.15 0.93
CA ILE A 5 -16.96 -22.53 -0.30
C ILE A 5 -17.97 -21.44 -0.66
N TYR A 6 -18.69 -20.92 0.32
CA TYR A 6 -19.68 -19.88 0.09
C TYR A 6 -19.06 -18.55 -0.37
N LEU A 7 -17.94 -18.19 0.22
CA LEU A 7 -17.21 -16.95 -0.11
C LEU A 7 -16.31 -17.07 -1.36
N ASP A 8 -16.16 -18.26 -1.96
CA ASP A 8 -15.48 -18.45 -3.24
C ASP A 8 -16.12 -17.63 -4.37
N ARG A 9 -17.43 -17.40 -4.31
CA ARG A 9 -18.13 -16.51 -5.24
C ARG A 9 -17.66 -15.05 -5.09
N LEU A 10 -17.34 -14.61 -3.85
CA LEU A 10 -16.75 -13.29 -3.62
C LEU A 10 -15.36 -13.21 -4.24
N ASP A 11 -14.52 -14.23 -4.05
CA ASP A 11 -13.18 -14.29 -4.62
C ASP A 11 -13.25 -14.19 -6.15
N THR A 12 -14.16 -14.96 -6.78
CA THR A 12 -14.39 -14.95 -8.23
C THR A 12 -14.76 -13.55 -8.73
N VAL A 13 -15.69 -12.86 -8.08
CA VAL A 13 -16.10 -11.50 -8.48
C VAL A 13 -14.98 -10.50 -8.31
N VAL A 14 -14.23 -10.58 -7.20
CA VAL A 14 -13.10 -9.70 -6.98
C VAL A 14 -12.00 -9.92 -8.03
N GLU A 15 -11.64 -11.16 -8.30
CA GLU A 15 -10.54 -11.49 -9.22
C GLU A 15 -10.90 -11.26 -10.68
N GLN A 16 -12.11 -11.64 -11.09
CA GLN A 16 -12.51 -11.58 -12.50
C GLN A 16 -13.15 -10.26 -12.91
N GLN A 17 -13.70 -9.48 -11.97
CA GLN A 17 -14.39 -8.23 -12.29
C GLN A 17 -13.69 -7.02 -11.69
N LEU A 18 -13.49 -6.98 -10.37
CA LEU A 18 -12.96 -5.79 -9.71
C LEU A 18 -11.46 -5.57 -9.99
N ILE A 19 -10.64 -6.60 -9.91
CA ILE A 19 -9.19 -6.45 -10.17
C ILE A 19 -8.94 -5.97 -11.60
N PRO A 20 -9.53 -6.53 -12.66
CA PRO A 20 -9.35 -6.00 -14.02
C PRO A 20 -9.89 -4.58 -14.18
N ALA A 21 -11.07 -4.26 -13.65
CA ALA A 21 -11.68 -2.94 -13.75
C ALA A 21 -10.84 -1.84 -13.09
N TYR A 22 -10.22 -2.15 -11.94
CA TYR A 22 -9.43 -1.20 -11.15
C TYR A 22 -7.91 -1.42 -11.26
N THR A 23 -7.44 -2.13 -12.30
CA THR A 23 -6.02 -2.30 -12.59
C THR A 23 -5.74 -1.83 -14.00
N ARG A 24 -4.93 -0.76 -14.14
CA ARG A 24 -4.56 -0.18 -15.44
C ARG A 24 -3.14 0.37 -15.45
N GLY A 25 -2.54 0.42 -16.63
CA GLY A 25 -1.17 0.86 -16.85
C GLY A 25 -0.14 -0.17 -16.40
N THR A 26 1.01 -0.23 -17.01
CA THR A 26 2.13 -1.13 -16.63
C THR A 26 3.05 -0.51 -15.59
N ALA A 27 3.30 0.80 -15.72
CA ALA A 27 4.14 1.58 -14.82
C ALA A 27 3.58 3.00 -14.70
N ARG A 28 3.93 3.70 -13.63
CA ARG A 28 3.63 5.14 -13.49
C ARG A 28 4.48 5.94 -14.47
N ARG A 29 3.93 7.03 -14.98
CA ARG A 29 4.68 7.98 -15.82
C ARG A 29 5.87 8.55 -15.07
N GLN A 30 6.95 8.79 -15.79
CA GLN A 30 8.11 9.47 -15.25
C GLN A 30 7.74 10.92 -14.90
N ASN A 31 8.20 11.39 -13.74
CA ASN A 31 8.06 12.79 -13.38
C ASN A 31 8.90 13.66 -14.35
N ARG A 32 8.23 14.63 -14.99
CA ARG A 32 8.85 15.50 -16.00
C ARG A 32 10.06 16.24 -15.45
N GLN A 33 9.98 16.79 -14.24
CA GLN A 33 11.09 17.52 -13.62
C GLN A 33 12.29 16.59 -13.35
N TYR A 34 12.01 15.37 -12.88
CA TYR A 34 13.05 14.36 -12.67
C TYR A 34 13.74 14.00 -13.99
N GLY A 35 13.00 13.83 -15.08
CA GLY A 35 13.52 13.57 -16.41
C GLY A 35 14.43 14.69 -16.91
N THR A 36 13.99 15.95 -16.79
CA THR A 36 14.79 17.13 -17.18
C THR A 36 16.09 17.21 -16.40
N ILE A 37 16.07 17.02 -15.09
CA ILE A 37 17.29 17.01 -14.27
C ILE A 37 18.21 15.86 -14.67
N THR A 38 17.68 14.69 -15.00
CA THR A 38 18.46 13.54 -15.46
C THR A 38 19.19 13.87 -16.76
N ALA A 39 18.52 14.47 -17.74
CA ALA A 39 19.11 14.90 -19.00
C ALA A 39 20.22 15.95 -18.78
N THR A 40 19.97 16.93 -17.90
CA THR A 40 20.95 17.96 -17.54
C THR A 40 22.18 17.37 -16.86
N ILE A 41 22.02 16.39 -15.98
CA ILE A 41 23.12 15.64 -15.35
C ILE A 41 23.96 14.93 -16.42
N CYS A 42 23.33 14.28 -17.41
CA CYS A 42 24.05 13.62 -18.51
C CYS A 42 24.86 14.61 -19.33
N TYR A 43 24.30 15.78 -19.63
CA TYR A 43 24.99 16.85 -20.35
C TYR A 43 26.25 17.34 -19.61
N TYR A 44 26.13 17.73 -18.32
CA TYR A 44 27.28 18.19 -17.54
C TYR A 44 28.32 17.10 -17.26
N ARG A 45 27.91 15.84 -17.19
CA ARG A 45 28.82 14.70 -17.09
C ARG A 45 29.71 14.58 -18.33
N ARG A 46 29.15 14.76 -19.53
CA ARG A 46 29.90 14.75 -20.79
C ARG A 46 30.89 15.92 -20.86
N LYS A 47 30.55 17.08 -20.27
CA LYS A 47 31.41 18.26 -20.15
C LYS A 47 32.48 18.16 -19.06
N GLY A 48 32.48 17.14 -18.23
CA GLY A 48 33.41 16.98 -17.12
C GLY A 48 33.15 17.87 -15.89
N ASP A 49 32.02 18.63 -15.85
CA ASP A 49 31.67 19.54 -14.78
C ASP A 49 31.10 18.74 -13.55
N ARG A 50 32.01 18.31 -12.69
CA ARG A 50 31.69 17.46 -11.52
C ARG A 50 30.87 18.18 -10.48
N ASP A 51 31.04 19.48 -10.28
CA ASP A 51 30.37 20.26 -9.24
C ASP A 51 28.90 20.46 -9.58
N LYS A 52 28.59 20.83 -10.83
CA LYS A 52 27.20 20.90 -11.30
C LYS A 52 26.51 19.55 -11.25
N VAL A 53 27.19 18.47 -11.62
CA VAL A 53 26.65 17.12 -11.50
C VAL A 53 26.29 16.78 -10.04
N LYS A 54 27.15 17.15 -9.08
CA LYS A 54 26.94 16.92 -7.64
C LYS A 54 25.72 17.71 -7.13
N ALA A 55 25.63 18.99 -7.48
CA ALA A 55 24.50 19.86 -7.10
C ALA A 55 23.16 19.35 -7.68
N LEU A 56 23.14 19.02 -8.97
CA LEU A 56 21.94 18.48 -9.63
C LEU A 56 21.50 17.14 -9.05
N ARG A 57 22.43 16.25 -8.70
CA ARG A 57 22.10 14.99 -8.02
C ARG A 57 21.49 15.20 -6.64
N LYS A 58 21.97 16.22 -5.89
CA LYS A 58 21.36 16.59 -4.60
C LYS A 58 19.89 17.01 -4.80
N ARG A 59 19.63 17.87 -5.81
CA ARG A 59 18.27 18.29 -6.17
C ARG A 59 17.41 17.14 -6.69
N GLN A 60 17.96 16.24 -7.50
CA GLN A 60 17.25 15.07 -8.02
C GLN A 60 16.74 14.14 -6.91
N LYS A 61 17.48 14.01 -5.80
CA LYS A 61 17.09 13.18 -4.66
C LYS A 61 15.84 13.67 -3.95
N SER A 62 15.52 14.97 -3.99
CA SER A 62 14.33 15.55 -3.35
C SER A 62 13.06 15.42 -4.21
N ILE A 63 13.18 15.00 -5.48
CA ILE A 63 12.07 14.91 -6.41
C ILE A 63 11.71 13.43 -6.63
N PRO A 64 10.42 13.04 -6.60
CA PRO A 64 10.02 11.69 -6.94
C PRO A 64 10.31 11.39 -8.41
N SER A 65 10.84 10.19 -8.71
CA SER A 65 11.18 9.77 -10.08
C SER A 65 9.98 9.53 -10.97
N VAL A 66 8.83 9.23 -10.36
CA VAL A 66 7.56 8.96 -11.06
C VAL A 66 6.46 9.87 -10.52
N GLU A 67 5.43 10.09 -11.31
CA GLU A 67 4.25 10.85 -10.89
C GLU A 67 3.48 10.07 -9.81
N VAL A 68 3.35 10.69 -8.64
CA VAL A 68 2.68 10.07 -7.48
C VAL A 68 1.19 9.90 -7.73
N HIS A 69 0.56 10.87 -8.41
CA HIS A 69 -0.88 10.92 -8.71
C HIS A 69 -1.20 10.63 -10.18
N ASP A 70 -0.45 9.70 -10.79
CA ASP A 70 -0.70 9.32 -12.20
C ASP A 70 -2.11 8.72 -12.35
N SER A 71 -2.97 9.41 -13.10
CA SER A 71 -4.34 8.96 -13.38
C SER A 71 -4.38 7.72 -14.28
N GLY A 72 -3.33 7.48 -15.07
CA GLY A 72 -3.21 6.31 -15.94
C GLY A 72 -2.73 5.04 -15.22
N TYR A 73 -2.36 5.13 -13.94
CA TYR A 73 -1.87 3.97 -13.18
C TYR A 73 -2.77 3.66 -11.99
N ARG A 74 -3.31 2.45 -11.99
CA ARG A 74 -4.12 1.89 -10.90
C ARG A 74 -3.70 0.47 -10.63
N ARG A 75 -3.79 0.05 -9.37
CA ARG A 75 -3.58 -1.34 -8.96
C ARG A 75 -4.54 -1.68 -7.85
N LEU A 76 -5.28 -2.75 -8.05
CA LEU A 76 -6.06 -3.41 -7.02
C LEU A 76 -5.42 -4.77 -6.72
N ARG A 77 -5.27 -5.10 -5.45
CA ARG A 77 -4.85 -6.40 -4.96
C ARG A 77 -5.79 -6.84 -3.86
N TYR A 78 -6.00 -8.12 -3.77
CA TYR A 78 -6.94 -8.75 -2.85
C TYR A 78 -6.26 -9.89 -2.11
N CYS A 79 -6.62 -10.05 -0.84
CA CYS A 79 -6.24 -11.16 0.00
C CYS A 79 -7.39 -11.43 0.97
N ARG A 80 -7.77 -12.68 1.12
CA ARG A 80 -8.80 -13.13 2.07
C ARG A 80 -8.26 -14.27 2.93
N TYR A 81 -8.68 -14.26 4.17
CA TYR A 81 -8.50 -15.36 5.12
C TYR A 81 -9.82 -15.57 5.85
N ALA A 82 -10.49 -16.67 5.60
CA ALA A 82 -11.84 -16.96 6.06
C ALA A 82 -12.82 -15.83 5.68
N ASP A 83 -13.41 -15.15 6.66
CA ASP A 83 -14.33 -14.01 6.51
C ASP A 83 -13.61 -12.65 6.49
N ASP A 84 -12.35 -12.60 6.91
CA ASP A 84 -11.54 -11.38 6.86
C ASP A 84 -10.96 -11.17 5.46
N HIS A 85 -11.07 -9.95 4.92
CA HIS A 85 -10.49 -9.60 3.63
C HIS A 85 -9.76 -8.26 3.66
N LEU A 86 -8.71 -8.15 2.87
CA LEU A 86 -7.90 -6.96 2.70
C LEU A 86 -7.77 -6.61 1.22
N LEU A 87 -8.09 -5.37 0.87
CA LEU A 87 -7.87 -4.83 -0.47
C LEU A 87 -6.78 -3.75 -0.41
N GLY A 88 -5.74 -3.93 -1.20
CA GLY A 88 -4.71 -2.93 -1.43
C GLY A 88 -4.98 -2.18 -2.73
N PHE A 89 -5.25 -0.87 -2.66
CA PHE A 89 -5.59 -0.07 -3.83
C PHE A 89 -4.63 1.11 -4.03
N ILE A 90 -4.21 1.31 -5.28
CA ILE A 90 -3.46 2.49 -5.70
C ILE A 90 -4.36 3.34 -6.59
N GLY A 91 -4.92 4.39 -6.01
CA GLY A 91 -5.84 5.31 -6.69
C GLY A 91 -6.42 6.35 -5.73
N PRO A 92 -7.35 7.20 -6.21
CA PRO A 92 -8.03 8.18 -5.38
C PRO A 92 -9.00 7.51 -4.40
N LYS A 93 -9.28 8.18 -3.30
CA LYS A 93 -10.20 7.71 -2.25
C LYS A 93 -11.61 7.43 -2.80
N ALA A 94 -12.09 8.27 -3.73
CA ALA A 94 -13.41 8.09 -4.34
C ALA A 94 -13.55 6.73 -5.07
N GLU A 95 -12.52 6.29 -5.82
CA GLU A 95 -12.51 4.97 -6.45
C GLU A 95 -12.48 3.84 -5.39
N ALA A 96 -11.76 4.04 -4.27
CA ALA A 96 -11.77 3.06 -3.17
C ALA A 96 -13.15 2.94 -2.49
N GLU A 97 -13.88 4.06 -2.36
CA GLU A 97 -15.26 4.08 -1.88
C GLU A 97 -16.21 3.36 -2.85
N GLN A 98 -16.02 3.54 -4.16
CA GLN A 98 -16.78 2.81 -5.18
C GLN A 98 -16.55 1.30 -5.08
N ILE A 99 -15.30 0.85 -4.93
CA ILE A 99 -14.97 -0.57 -4.73
C ILE A 99 -15.67 -1.11 -3.48
N LYS A 100 -15.60 -0.39 -2.36
CA LYS A 100 -16.30 -0.78 -1.11
C LYS A 100 -17.81 -0.91 -1.32
N ASN A 101 -18.44 0.03 -2.02
CA ASN A 101 -19.88 0.02 -2.28
C ASN A 101 -20.29 -1.13 -3.21
N GLN A 102 -19.50 -1.42 -4.23
CA GLN A 102 -19.73 -2.56 -5.14
C GLN A 102 -19.64 -3.89 -4.39
N LEU A 103 -18.64 -4.06 -3.52
CA LEU A 103 -18.52 -5.24 -2.66
C LEU A 103 -19.72 -5.36 -1.70
N ALA A 104 -20.12 -4.27 -1.06
CA ALA A 104 -21.26 -4.27 -0.15
C ALA A 104 -22.57 -4.63 -0.88
N ALA A 105 -22.77 -4.11 -2.08
CA ALA A 105 -23.92 -4.44 -2.92
C ALA A 105 -23.92 -5.92 -3.30
N PHE A 106 -22.81 -6.45 -3.80
CA PHE A 106 -22.66 -7.86 -4.17
C PHE A 106 -22.94 -8.79 -2.97
N LEU A 107 -22.30 -8.53 -1.83
CA LEU A 107 -22.53 -9.33 -0.62
C LEU A 107 -23.99 -9.37 -0.23
N ARG A 108 -24.70 -8.23 -0.31
CA ARG A 108 -26.11 -8.13 0.06
C ARG A 108 -27.03 -8.81 -0.95
N THR A 109 -26.81 -8.61 -2.26
CA THR A 109 -27.71 -9.10 -3.31
C THR A 109 -27.50 -10.58 -3.60
N GLU A 110 -26.26 -11.00 -3.78
CA GLU A 110 -25.93 -12.36 -4.22
C GLU A 110 -25.71 -13.33 -3.06
N LEU A 111 -25.03 -12.87 -2.01
CA LEU A 111 -24.68 -13.75 -0.88
C LEU A 111 -25.60 -13.56 0.33
N LYS A 112 -26.55 -12.61 0.30
CA LYS A 112 -27.41 -12.27 1.44
C LYS A 112 -26.65 -11.97 2.74
N LEU A 113 -25.40 -11.50 2.60
CA LEU A 113 -24.52 -11.14 3.71
C LEU A 113 -24.49 -9.62 3.88
N LYS A 114 -24.36 -9.16 5.13
CA LYS A 114 -24.22 -7.76 5.45
C LYS A 114 -22.75 -7.44 5.73
N LEU A 115 -22.17 -6.51 4.97
CA LEU A 115 -20.84 -5.99 5.27
C LEU A 115 -20.88 -5.15 6.55
N SER A 116 -20.02 -5.45 7.52
CA SER A 116 -19.89 -4.63 8.73
C SER A 116 -19.28 -3.28 8.41
N THR A 117 -20.05 -2.22 8.52
CA THR A 117 -19.60 -0.85 8.26
C THR A 117 -18.55 -0.37 9.26
N GLU A 118 -18.64 -0.82 10.51
CA GLU A 118 -17.72 -0.48 11.60
C GLU A 118 -16.33 -1.11 11.41
N LYS A 119 -16.29 -2.35 10.91
CA LYS A 119 -15.04 -3.08 10.67
C LYS A 119 -14.42 -2.82 9.29
N THR A 120 -15.23 -2.43 8.30
CA THR A 120 -14.76 -2.20 6.94
C THR A 120 -14.34 -0.75 6.76
N LEU A 121 -13.07 -0.47 6.99
CA LEU A 121 -12.50 0.87 6.95
C LEU A 121 -11.65 1.08 5.70
N ILE A 122 -11.70 2.30 5.14
CA ILE A 122 -10.76 2.75 4.12
C ILE A 122 -9.63 3.50 4.83
N THR A 123 -8.44 2.94 4.77
CA THR A 123 -7.28 3.46 5.48
C THR A 123 -6.21 3.94 4.50
N HIS A 124 -5.72 5.17 4.67
CA HIS A 124 -4.62 5.67 3.85
C HIS A 124 -3.29 5.07 4.34
N ALA A 125 -2.70 4.18 3.54
CA ALA A 125 -1.58 3.32 3.94
C ALA A 125 -0.28 4.03 4.33
N ARG A 126 -0.10 5.33 3.99
CA ARG A 126 1.07 6.13 4.38
C ARG A 126 0.93 6.82 5.73
N THR A 127 -0.30 7.20 6.10
CA THR A 127 -0.55 8.01 7.29
C THR A 127 -1.17 7.22 8.43
N ARG A 128 -1.79 6.09 8.11
CA ARG A 128 -2.45 5.22 9.08
C ARG A 128 -2.08 3.77 8.80
N LYS A 129 -2.36 2.91 9.77
CA LYS A 129 -2.17 1.48 9.67
C LYS A 129 -3.51 0.79 9.52
N ALA A 130 -3.62 -0.15 8.59
CA ALA A 130 -4.77 -1.03 8.47
C ALA A 130 -4.56 -2.25 9.37
N ARG A 131 -5.60 -2.70 10.07
CA ARG A 131 -5.52 -3.91 10.88
C ARG A 131 -6.08 -5.09 10.10
N PHE A 132 -5.30 -6.17 10.02
CA PHE A 132 -5.69 -7.41 9.37
C PHE A 132 -5.04 -8.60 10.06
N LEU A 133 -5.83 -9.60 10.45
CA LEU A 133 -5.38 -10.82 11.16
C LEU A 133 -4.52 -10.54 12.41
N GLY A 134 -4.85 -9.49 13.15
CA GLY A 134 -4.10 -9.12 14.35
C GLY A 134 -2.79 -8.36 14.11
N TYR A 135 -2.47 -8.04 12.85
CA TYR A 135 -1.30 -7.25 12.46
C TYR A 135 -1.70 -5.85 11.98
N ASP A 136 -0.83 -4.90 12.24
CA ASP A 136 -0.86 -3.58 11.61
C ASP A 136 -0.13 -3.61 10.27
N ILE A 137 -0.78 -3.15 9.20
CA ILE A 137 -0.25 -3.09 7.84
C ILE A 137 -0.16 -1.65 7.39
N TRP A 138 1.00 -1.24 6.87
CA TRP A 138 1.21 0.11 6.31
C TRP A 138 2.28 0.09 5.22
N THR A 139 2.41 1.19 4.49
CA THR A 139 3.51 1.37 3.55
C THR A 139 4.63 2.19 4.18
N LYS A 140 5.85 1.65 4.13
CA LYS A 140 7.04 2.37 4.60
C LYS A 140 7.33 3.56 3.70
N GLN A 141 7.67 4.69 4.32
CA GLN A 141 8.21 5.85 3.63
C GLN A 141 9.36 6.43 4.46
N VAL A 142 10.57 6.21 3.99
CA VAL A 142 11.79 6.69 4.63
C VAL A 142 12.64 7.36 3.56
N ASP A 143 12.63 8.70 3.55
CA ASP A 143 13.37 9.47 2.54
C ASP A 143 14.87 9.59 2.87
N THR A 144 15.25 9.27 4.11
CA THR A 144 16.63 9.38 4.63
C THR A 144 17.47 8.13 4.36
N TRP A 145 16.86 6.98 4.16
CA TRP A 145 17.60 5.73 4.02
C TRP A 145 17.87 5.38 2.55
N HIS A 146 19.16 5.30 2.20
CA HIS A 146 19.62 4.98 0.88
C HIS A 146 20.60 3.80 0.96
N THR A 147 20.28 2.68 0.33
CA THR A 147 21.22 1.57 0.14
C THR A 147 21.92 1.74 -1.20
N LYS A 148 23.26 1.87 -1.20
CA LYS A 148 24.18 1.89 -2.39
C LYS A 148 23.79 2.80 -3.58
N ARG A 149 22.75 3.57 -3.61
CA ARG A 149 22.30 4.51 -4.69
C ARG A 149 20.79 4.54 -4.92
N ARG A 150 19.97 3.71 -4.22
CA ARG A 150 18.52 3.63 -4.44
C ARG A 150 17.75 3.77 -3.12
N ARG A 151 16.57 4.37 -3.20
CA ARG A 151 15.59 4.38 -2.10
C ARG A 151 14.81 3.07 -2.15
N TYR A 152 15.23 2.06 -1.40
CA TYR A 152 14.60 0.73 -1.43
C TYR A 152 13.35 0.61 -0.58
N THR A 153 13.13 1.53 0.33
CA THR A 153 12.14 1.34 1.40
C THR A 153 10.78 1.94 1.06
N ASN A 154 10.74 2.95 0.17
CA ASN A 154 9.49 3.65 -0.11
C ASN A 154 8.53 2.80 -0.93
N GLY A 155 7.29 2.64 -0.40
CA GLY A 155 6.25 1.83 -1.01
C GLY A 155 6.27 0.35 -0.63
N ASN A 156 7.27 -0.12 0.12
CA ASN A 156 7.25 -1.48 0.66
C ASN A 156 6.18 -1.62 1.74
N ILE A 157 5.45 -2.72 1.68
CA ILE A 157 4.47 -3.07 2.71
C ILE A 157 5.23 -3.53 3.96
N ALA A 158 4.84 -2.98 5.11
CA ALA A 158 5.32 -3.39 6.41
C ALA A 158 4.19 -4.04 7.21
N LEU A 159 4.57 -5.03 7.98
CA LEU A 159 3.74 -5.71 8.97
C LEU A 159 4.34 -5.46 10.35
N GLY A 160 3.49 -5.20 11.32
CA GLY A 160 3.90 -5.05 12.72
C GLY A 160 2.84 -5.55 13.67
N VAL A 161 3.27 -5.97 14.84
CA VAL A 161 2.34 -6.34 15.91
C VAL A 161 1.85 -5.04 16.58
N PRO A 162 0.54 -4.87 16.82
CA PRO A 162 0.03 -3.71 17.53
C PRO A 162 0.61 -3.59 18.93
N PRO A 163 0.99 -2.37 19.38
CA PRO A 163 1.58 -2.16 20.70
C PRO A 163 0.71 -2.68 21.86
N GLU A 164 -0.61 -2.58 21.71
CA GLU A 164 -1.57 -3.09 22.71
C GLU A 164 -1.44 -4.60 22.90
N THR A 165 -1.28 -5.33 21.81
CA THR A 165 -1.10 -6.80 21.84
C THR A 165 0.21 -7.18 22.54
N ILE A 166 1.30 -6.43 22.25
CA ILE A 166 2.59 -6.63 22.90
C ILE A 166 2.45 -6.37 24.41
N ASN A 167 1.88 -5.22 24.78
CA ASN A 167 1.73 -4.82 26.17
C ASN A 167 0.85 -5.81 26.97
N THR A 168 -0.25 -6.27 26.37
CA THR A 168 -1.13 -7.25 27.01
C THR A 168 -0.42 -8.57 27.26
N ARG A 169 0.34 -9.06 26.27
CA ARG A 169 1.11 -10.30 26.42
C ARG A 169 2.26 -10.14 27.43
N CYS A 170 3.02 -9.04 27.39
CA CYS A 170 4.06 -8.77 28.38
C CYS A 170 3.50 -8.76 29.80
N ARG A 171 2.38 -8.09 30.05
CA ARG A 171 1.71 -8.11 31.37
C ARG A 171 1.28 -9.51 31.82
N THR A 172 0.84 -10.36 30.90
CA THR A 172 0.47 -11.74 31.19
C THR A 172 1.68 -12.58 31.65
N TYR A 173 2.82 -12.37 31.02
CA TYR A 173 4.07 -13.07 31.42
C TYR A 173 4.67 -12.52 32.70
N GLN A 174 4.64 -11.21 32.95
CA GLN A 174 5.10 -10.60 34.20
C GLN A 174 4.35 -11.08 35.43
N ARG A 175 3.04 -11.39 35.31
CA ARG A 175 2.25 -11.93 36.42
C ARG A 175 2.57 -13.37 36.80
N LYS A 176 3.26 -14.12 35.95
CA LYS A 176 3.62 -15.53 36.17
C LYS A 176 4.97 -15.75 36.83
N GLN A 177 5.76 -14.69 37.08
CA GLN A 177 6.95 -14.83 37.90
C GLN A 177 6.54 -14.86 39.37
N PRO A 178 6.81 -15.96 40.12
CA PRO A 178 6.65 -15.98 41.57
C PRO A 178 7.58 -14.90 42.15
N LYS A 179 7.06 -14.09 43.06
CA LYS A 179 7.92 -13.21 43.88
C LYS A 179 8.88 -14.11 44.66
N PRO A 180 10.19 -13.74 44.77
CA PRO A 180 11.13 -14.42 45.60
C PRO A 180 10.72 -14.45 47.05
#